data_76c42fbf23907ef358cb0845a3ba9937
#
_entry.id   76c42fbf23907ef358cb0845a3ba9937
#
_cell.length_a   1.000
_cell.length_b   1.000
_cell.length_c   1.000
_cell.angle_alpha   90.00
_cell.angle_beta   90.00
_cell.angle_gamma   90.00
#
_symmetry.space_group_name_H-M   'P 1'
#
loop_
_entity.id
_entity.type
_entity.pdbx_description
1 polymer ?
#
loop_
_entity_poly.entity_id
_entity_poly.type
_entity_poly.pdbx_seq_one_letter_code
_entity_poly.pdbx_strand_id
1 'polypeptide(L)'
;MVDPGTDRLFHVRDPAAHRAVDDGSVLEMDEHLMVIDDNYTGVVSQGSQPQRRTIPGATITKMSVGPMDNNTYLVVCSATGQSVLIDAANEADRISSLIDENAPTLSLIVTTHQHADHWLALADIAGGTDSPTAAHELDAEPLPVTPDRLLADRDTVSVGELTFDVVHLTGHTPGSIALALTDADGARTHLFTGDSLFPGGVGKTGSPEDFTRLLDDVTAKLFDRYDDETVVYPGHGKDTTLGAERPHLDEWRARGW
;
A
#
# COMPACT_ATOMS: atom_id res chain seq x y z
N MET A 1 60.24 42.53 -41.17
CA MET A 1 60.99 41.30 -40.86
C MET A 1 59.92 40.24 -40.73
N VAL A 2 59.50 39.72 -41.81
CA VAL A 2 59.82 38.49 -42.50
C VAL A 2 59.84 37.30 -41.51
N ASP A 3 58.91 36.40 -41.61
CA ASP A 3 59.19 35.02 -41.89
C ASP A 3 57.99 34.24 -42.36
N PRO A 4 58.26 33.28 -43.25
CA PRO A 4 57.26 32.63 -44.04
C PRO A 4 56.96 31.20 -43.54
N GLY A 5 55.79 30.79 -43.91
CA GLY A 5 55.31 29.55 -44.38
C GLY A 5 55.80 28.20 -43.81
N THR A 6 54.89 27.37 -43.61
CA THR A 6 54.97 25.98 -44.09
C THR A 6 53.57 25.37 -44.30
N ASP A 7 53.35 25.09 -45.51
CA ASP A 7 52.37 24.28 -46.17
C ASP A 7 52.37 22.85 -45.57
N ARG A 8 51.25 22.26 -45.16
CA ARG A 8 51.09 20.83 -44.93
C ARG A 8 49.81 20.32 -45.55
N LEU A 9 50.04 19.61 -46.60
CA LEU A 9 49.19 18.79 -47.40
C LEU A 9 48.12 18.02 -46.63
N PHE A 10 46.89 18.16 -47.12
CA PHE A 10 45.78 17.28 -46.83
C PHE A 10 46.04 15.87 -47.40
N HIS A 11 46.08 14.88 -46.51
CA HIS A 11 45.93 13.48 -46.92
C HIS A 11 44.48 13.06 -46.75
N VAL A 12 43.81 12.91 -47.87
CA VAL A 12 42.53 12.21 -47.99
C VAL A 12 42.76 10.74 -47.66
N ARG A 13 42.09 10.21 -46.68
CA ARG A 13 41.99 8.76 -46.41
C ARG A 13 40.64 8.27 -46.89
N ASP A 14 40.76 7.22 -47.71
CA ASP A 14 39.76 6.39 -48.35
C ASP A 14 38.74 5.81 -47.37
N PRO A 15 37.42 5.79 -47.66
CA PRO A 15 36.39 5.17 -46.82
C PRO A 15 36.05 3.76 -47.35
N ALA A 16 36.76 2.75 -46.88
CA ALA A 16 36.32 1.37 -47.11
C ALA A 16 36.95 0.40 -46.12
N ALA A 17 36.31 0.17 -44.96
CA ALA A 17 36.34 -1.10 -44.25
C ALA A 17 35.29 -1.08 -43.17
N HIS A 18 34.05 -1.33 -43.55
CA HIS A 18 33.03 -1.76 -42.60
C HIS A 18 33.34 -3.20 -42.18
N ARG A 19 33.88 -3.37 -40.98
CA ARG A 19 33.71 -4.60 -40.21
C ARG A 19 32.48 -4.37 -39.32
N ALA A 20 31.38 -5.03 -39.67
CA ALA A 20 30.31 -5.32 -38.78
C ALA A 20 30.86 -6.10 -37.60
N VAL A 21 30.91 -5.47 -36.43
CA VAL A 21 31.00 -6.17 -35.16
C VAL A 21 29.55 -6.49 -34.83
N ASP A 22 29.20 -7.74 -35.02
CA ASP A 22 27.96 -8.32 -34.48
C ASP A 22 28.16 -8.30 -32.95
N ASP A 23 27.76 -7.22 -32.32
CA ASP A 23 27.63 -7.13 -30.90
C ASP A 23 26.31 -7.84 -30.55
N GLY A 24 26.46 -9.14 -30.31
CA GLY A 24 25.38 -9.97 -29.76
C GLY A 24 25.04 -9.59 -28.31
N SER A 25 24.77 -8.32 -28.06
CA SER A 25 24.04 -7.92 -26.89
C SER A 25 22.58 -8.40 -27.08
N VAL A 26 22.37 -9.64 -26.71
CA VAL A 26 21.04 -10.09 -26.28
C VAL A 26 20.65 -9.10 -25.20
N LEU A 27 19.69 -8.22 -25.51
CA LEU A 27 18.97 -7.49 -24.49
C LEU A 27 18.43 -8.58 -23.56
N GLU A 28 19.10 -8.76 -22.40
CA GLU A 28 18.50 -9.49 -21.30
C GLU A 28 17.17 -8.78 -21.05
N MET A 29 16.10 -9.38 -21.55
CA MET A 29 14.75 -8.98 -21.22
C MET A 29 14.65 -9.09 -19.71
N ASP A 30 14.36 -7.98 -19.10
CA ASP A 30 14.21 -7.76 -17.68
C ASP A 30 13.32 -8.88 -17.09
N GLU A 31 13.93 -9.92 -16.51
CA GLU A 31 13.23 -11.08 -15.92
C GLU A 31 12.54 -10.72 -14.60
N HIS A 32 12.35 -9.43 -14.29
CA HIS A 32 11.88 -8.94 -13.00
C HIS A 32 10.55 -8.21 -13.06
N LEU A 33 9.79 -8.30 -14.14
CA LEU A 33 8.42 -7.75 -14.16
C LEU A 33 7.57 -8.49 -13.12
N MET A 34 7.01 -7.74 -12.18
CA MET A 34 6.12 -8.29 -11.16
C MET A 34 4.80 -8.75 -11.80
N VAL A 35 4.56 -10.06 -11.80
CA VAL A 35 3.31 -10.62 -12.32
C VAL A 35 2.22 -10.43 -11.26
N ILE A 36 1.14 -9.73 -11.63
CA ILE A 36 -0.04 -9.55 -10.79
C ILE A 36 -1.15 -10.50 -11.26
N ASP A 37 -1.78 -11.20 -10.30
CA ASP A 37 -2.94 -12.03 -10.55
C ASP A 37 -4.23 -11.20 -10.49
N ASP A 38 -4.90 -11.03 -11.63
CA ASP A 38 -6.18 -10.34 -11.73
C ASP A 38 -7.38 -11.22 -11.28
N ASN A 39 -7.14 -12.49 -10.95
CA ASN A 39 -8.14 -13.36 -10.34
C ASN A 39 -8.13 -13.18 -8.81
N TYR A 40 -8.70 -12.07 -8.36
CA TYR A 40 -8.68 -11.67 -6.96
C TYR A 40 -9.49 -12.62 -6.06
N THR A 41 -8.83 -13.26 -5.13
CA THR A 41 -9.44 -14.13 -4.11
C THR A 41 -9.39 -13.53 -2.69
N GLY A 42 -8.58 -12.49 -2.49
CA GLY A 42 -8.29 -11.90 -1.18
C GLY A 42 -7.34 -12.74 -0.31
N VAL A 43 -6.80 -13.84 -0.85
CA VAL A 43 -5.83 -14.71 -0.15
C VAL A 43 -4.48 -14.56 -0.81
N VAL A 44 -3.55 -13.94 -0.12
CA VAL A 44 -2.13 -13.82 -0.49
C VAL A 44 -1.27 -14.37 0.64
N SER A 45 -0.06 -14.81 0.35
CA SER A 45 0.92 -15.27 1.33
C SER A 45 2.31 -14.80 0.95
N GLN A 46 3.26 -14.87 1.87
CA GLN A 46 4.63 -14.46 1.63
C GLN A 46 5.19 -15.10 0.35
N GLY A 47 5.77 -14.27 -0.52
CA GLY A 47 6.36 -14.71 -1.78
C GLY A 47 5.35 -15.06 -2.90
N SER A 48 4.03 -15.05 -2.63
CA SER A 48 3.03 -15.20 -3.69
C SER A 48 2.96 -13.97 -4.59
N GLN A 49 2.34 -14.13 -5.75
CA GLN A 49 2.02 -13.01 -6.63
C GLN A 49 1.03 -12.07 -5.91
N PRO A 50 1.17 -10.74 -6.06
CA PRO A 50 0.12 -9.80 -5.67
C PRO A 50 -1.17 -10.09 -6.42
N GLN A 51 -2.30 -9.81 -5.78
CA GLN A 51 -3.61 -9.93 -6.41
C GLN A 51 -4.24 -8.56 -6.59
N ARG A 52 -4.83 -8.31 -7.77
CA ARG A 52 -5.49 -7.05 -8.09
C ARG A 52 -6.98 -7.27 -8.36
N ARG A 53 -7.80 -6.40 -7.78
CA ARG A 53 -9.20 -6.24 -8.14
C ARG A 53 -9.47 -4.85 -8.68
N THR A 54 -10.32 -4.77 -9.69
CA THR A 54 -10.86 -3.51 -10.21
C THR A 54 -12.21 -3.24 -9.57
N ILE A 55 -12.39 -2.03 -9.09
CA ILE A 55 -13.64 -1.52 -8.53
C ILE A 55 -14.04 -0.25 -9.29
N PRO A 56 -15.28 0.21 -9.23
CA PRO A 56 -15.66 1.51 -9.78
C PRO A 56 -14.79 2.65 -9.23
N GLY A 57 -14.00 3.26 -10.10
CA GLY A 57 -13.11 4.40 -9.78
C GLY A 57 -11.69 4.04 -9.37
N ALA A 58 -11.37 2.79 -9.05
CA ALA A 58 -10.03 2.41 -8.60
C ALA A 58 -9.61 0.98 -8.95
N THR A 59 -8.31 0.70 -8.80
CA THR A 59 -7.80 -0.66 -8.62
C THR A 59 -7.20 -0.80 -7.23
N ILE A 60 -7.40 -1.96 -6.60
CA ILE A 60 -6.83 -2.34 -5.32
C ILE A 60 -5.92 -3.54 -5.56
N THR A 61 -4.63 -3.37 -5.32
CA THR A 61 -3.65 -4.46 -5.37
C THR A 61 -3.23 -4.81 -3.95
N LYS A 62 -3.39 -6.07 -3.58
CA LYS A 62 -3.00 -6.65 -2.30
C LYS A 62 -1.74 -7.48 -2.48
N MET A 63 -0.73 -7.26 -1.65
CA MET A 63 0.52 -8.02 -1.64
C MET A 63 0.84 -8.43 -0.20
N SER A 64 1.23 -9.71 0.00
CA SER A 64 1.79 -10.17 1.26
C SER A 64 3.30 -9.97 1.28
N VAL A 65 3.82 -9.40 2.35
CA VAL A 65 5.25 -9.12 2.56
C VAL A 65 5.69 -9.52 3.97
N GLY A 66 6.95 -9.90 4.08
CA GLY A 66 7.57 -10.24 5.35
C GLY A 66 7.10 -11.57 5.96
N PRO A 67 7.78 -12.04 7.02
CA PRO A 67 7.59 -13.37 7.58
C PRO A 67 6.28 -13.55 8.37
N MET A 68 5.53 -12.47 8.60
CA MET A 68 4.24 -12.50 9.30
C MET A 68 3.04 -12.37 8.36
N ASP A 69 3.26 -12.50 7.03
CA ASP A 69 2.21 -12.34 6.02
C ASP A 69 1.48 -10.98 6.13
N ASN A 70 2.25 -9.90 6.38
CA ASN A 70 1.69 -8.55 6.40
C ASN A 70 1.12 -8.18 5.04
N ASN A 71 -0.05 -7.58 5.04
CA ASN A 71 -0.66 -7.07 3.83
C ASN A 71 -0.25 -5.61 3.57
N THR A 72 0.28 -5.37 2.38
CA THR A 72 0.46 -4.04 1.81
C THR A 72 -0.59 -3.85 0.71
N TYR A 73 -1.22 -2.68 0.68
CA TYR A 73 -2.23 -2.37 -0.34
C TYR A 73 -1.82 -1.16 -1.16
N LEU A 74 -1.83 -1.31 -2.49
CA LEU A 74 -1.68 -0.21 -3.43
C LEU A 74 -3.05 0.07 -4.06
N VAL A 75 -3.58 1.28 -3.81
CA VAL A 75 -4.85 1.72 -4.37
C VAL A 75 -4.59 2.82 -5.38
N VAL A 76 -4.98 2.60 -6.64
CA VAL A 76 -4.74 3.53 -7.76
C VAL A 76 -6.06 4.09 -8.25
N CYS A 77 -6.16 5.41 -8.32
CA CYS A 77 -7.29 6.12 -8.93
C CYS A 77 -7.32 5.90 -10.43
N SER A 78 -8.39 5.32 -10.95
CA SER A 78 -8.52 5.02 -12.38
C SER A 78 -8.58 6.26 -13.28
N ALA A 79 -9.05 7.39 -12.75
CA ALA A 79 -9.20 8.63 -13.49
C ALA A 79 -7.87 9.40 -13.63
N THR A 80 -7.00 9.36 -12.59
CA THR A 80 -5.83 10.24 -12.52
C THR A 80 -4.49 9.50 -12.52
N GLY A 81 -4.48 8.19 -12.21
CA GLY A 81 -3.28 7.41 -11.98
C GLY A 81 -2.57 7.73 -10.66
N GLN A 82 -3.08 8.66 -9.86
CA GLN A 82 -2.58 8.90 -8.52
C GLN A 82 -2.90 7.72 -7.60
N SER A 83 -2.01 7.42 -6.66
CA SER A 83 -2.15 6.24 -5.81
C SER A 83 -1.81 6.52 -4.35
N VAL A 84 -2.31 5.66 -3.48
CA VAL A 84 -1.94 5.56 -2.07
C VAL A 84 -1.42 4.17 -1.78
N LEU A 85 -0.32 4.11 -1.03
CA LEU A 85 0.18 2.88 -0.41
C LEU A 85 -0.31 2.85 1.05
N ILE A 86 -0.92 1.75 1.44
CA ILE A 86 -1.35 1.51 2.82
C ILE A 86 -0.46 0.43 3.41
N ASP A 87 0.27 0.77 4.47
CA ASP A 87 1.28 -0.01 5.15
C ASP A 87 2.46 -0.44 4.26
N ALA A 88 3.55 0.34 4.29
CA ALA A 88 4.85 -0.05 3.74
C ALA A 88 5.50 -1.07 4.69
N ALA A 89 4.92 -2.27 4.76
CA ALA A 89 5.11 -3.20 5.87
C ALA A 89 6.50 -3.85 5.90
N ASN A 90 6.97 -4.40 4.78
CA ASN A 90 8.25 -5.10 4.69
C ASN A 90 8.67 -5.25 3.21
N GLU A 91 9.86 -5.86 2.94
CA GLU A 91 10.34 -6.18 1.59
C GLU A 91 10.29 -4.97 0.63
N ALA A 92 11.00 -3.89 0.99
CA ALA A 92 10.99 -2.61 0.26
C ALA A 92 11.18 -2.77 -1.25
N ASP A 93 12.08 -3.66 -1.70
CA ASP A 93 12.33 -3.90 -3.12
C ASP A 93 11.08 -4.42 -3.85
N ARG A 94 10.30 -5.30 -3.21
CA ARG A 94 9.05 -5.80 -3.79
C ARG A 94 7.96 -4.73 -3.84
N ILE A 95 7.86 -3.90 -2.79
CA ILE A 95 6.92 -2.78 -2.78
C ILE A 95 7.33 -1.75 -3.83
N SER A 96 8.62 -1.44 -3.98
CA SER A 96 9.12 -0.52 -5.03
C SER A 96 8.76 -1.04 -6.42
N SER A 97 9.02 -2.32 -6.72
CA SER A 97 8.64 -2.94 -7.99
C SER A 97 7.13 -2.85 -8.24
N LEU A 98 6.31 -3.09 -7.21
CA LEU A 98 4.85 -2.95 -7.31
C LEU A 98 4.44 -1.52 -7.69
N ILE A 99 5.05 -0.51 -7.04
CA ILE A 99 4.78 0.91 -7.30
C ILE A 99 5.24 1.29 -8.71
N ASP A 100 6.48 0.99 -9.06
CA ASP A 100 7.08 1.39 -10.34
C ASP A 100 6.30 0.86 -11.55
N GLU A 101 5.78 -0.36 -11.44
CA GLU A 101 5.07 -1.00 -12.54
C GLU A 101 3.56 -0.65 -12.59
N ASN A 102 2.95 -0.23 -11.46
CA ASN A 102 1.49 -0.15 -11.37
C ASN A 102 0.95 1.20 -10.89
N ALA A 103 1.81 2.08 -10.41
CA ALA A 103 1.41 3.38 -9.85
C ALA A 103 2.18 4.53 -10.51
N PRO A 104 1.68 5.11 -11.61
CA PRO A 104 2.36 6.22 -12.27
C PRO A 104 2.75 7.38 -11.35
N THR A 105 1.99 7.57 -10.25
CA THR A 105 2.27 8.60 -9.24
C THR A 105 1.82 8.10 -7.87
N LEU A 106 2.78 7.75 -7.00
CA LEU A 106 2.51 7.54 -5.59
C LEU A 106 2.34 8.90 -4.91
N SER A 107 1.14 9.19 -4.42
CA SER A 107 0.79 10.51 -3.88
C SER A 107 0.79 10.56 -2.36
N LEU A 108 0.72 9.39 -1.70
CA LEU A 108 0.69 9.29 -0.26
C LEU A 108 1.03 7.86 0.20
N ILE A 109 1.70 7.77 1.35
CA ILE A 109 1.87 6.52 2.11
C ILE A 109 1.14 6.69 3.44
N VAL A 110 0.19 5.80 3.75
CA VAL A 110 -0.52 5.80 5.04
C VAL A 110 -0.10 4.60 5.85
N THR A 111 0.32 4.84 7.10
CA THR A 111 0.57 3.77 8.08
C THR A 111 -0.65 3.65 8.99
N THR A 112 -1.23 2.45 9.05
CA THR A 112 -2.46 2.21 9.81
C THR A 112 -2.26 2.26 11.32
N HIS A 113 -1.09 1.82 11.82
CA HIS A 113 -0.76 1.83 13.24
C HIS A 113 0.75 1.66 13.50
N GLN A 114 1.17 1.80 14.75
CA GLN A 114 2.58 1.92 15.15
C GLN A 114 3.40 0.63 15.20
N HIS A 115 2.84 -0.56 14.99
CA HIS A 115 3.61 -1.80 15.09
C HIS A 115 4.62 -1.91 13.94
N ALA A 116 5.84 -2.34 14.29
CA ALA A 116 6.99 -2.29 13.40
C ALA A 116 6.79 -3.07 12.09
N ASP A 117 6.10 -4.17 12.14
CA ASP A 117 5.82 -5.01 10.98
C ASP A 117 4.91 -4.35 9.93
N HIS A 118 4.30 -3.20 10.23
CA HIS A 118 3.51 -2.41 9.28
C HIS A 118 4.27 -1.25 8.63
N TRP A 119 5.53 -1.00 9.05
CA TRP A 119 6.30 0.14 8.54
C TRP A 119 7.80 -0.11 8.34
N LEU A 120 8.27 -1.37 8.39
CA LEU A 120 9.71 -1.67 8.22
C LEU A 120 10.28 -1.15 6.89
N ALA A 121 9.48 -1.09 5.83
CA ALA A 121 9.89 -0.54 4.53
C ALA A 121 9.58 0.96 4.37
N LEU A 122 8.92 1.61 5.36
CA LEU A 122 8.42 2.97 5.20
C LEU A 122 9.50 3.98 4.84
N ALA A 123 10.65 3.94 5.52
CA ALA A 123 11.73 4.88 5.28
C ALA A 123 12.31 4.74 3.87
N ASP A 124 12.47 3.51 3.39
CA ASP A 124 13.02 3.22 2.07
C ASP A 124 12.05 3.66 0.97
N ILE A 125 10.75 3.32 1.12
CA ILE A 125 9.72 3.69 0.14
C ILE A 125 9.50 5.21 0.10
N ALA A 126 9.36 5.87 1.25
CA ALA A 126 9.19 7.32 1.29
C ALA A 126 10.40 8.06 0.72
N GLY A 127 11.63 7.61 1.05
CA GLY A 127 12.86 8.20 0.53
C GLY A 127 13.08 7.92 -0.96
N GLY A 128 12.66 6.76 -1.47
CA GLY A 128 12.81 6.39 -2.88
C GLY A 128 11.79 7.05 -3.81
N THR A 129 10.59 7.37 -3.30
CA THR A 129 9.49 7.95 -4.09
C THR A 129 9.28 9.45 -3.85
N ASP A 130 9.93 10.03 -2.83
CA ASP A 130 9.69 11.40 -2.35
C ASP A 130 8.19 11.66 -2.03
N SER A 131 7.47 10.62 -1.63
CA SER A 131 6.04 10.67 -1.35
C SER A 131 5.79 11.07 0.10
N PRO A 132 4.81 11.96 0.37
CA PRO A 132 4.44 12.32 1.72
C PRO A 132 3.87 11.12 2.48
N THR A 133 4.01 11.15 3.81
CA THR A 133 3.57 10.11 4.72
C THR A 133 2.47 10.61 5.65
N ALA A 134 1.58 9.72 6.08
CA ALA A 134 0.52 10.03 7.02
C ALA A 134 0.28 8.88 8.02
N ALA A 135 -0.04 9.24 9.25
CA ALA A 135 -0.42 8.31 10.31
C ALA A 135 -1.26 9.06 11.36
N HIS A 136 -1.91 8.32 12.25
CA HIS A 136 -2.59 8.94 13.40
C HIS A 136 -1.58 9.52 14.40
N GLU A 137 -1.89 10.68 15.00
CA GLU A 137 -0.96 11.38 15.90
C GLU A 137 -0.47 10.54 17.08
N LEU A 138 -1.34 9.67 17.63
CA LEU A 138 -1.00 8.82 18.79
C LEU A 138 -0.06 7.66 18.44
N ASP A 139 0.08 7.33 17.16
CA ASP A 139 0.96 6.26 16.68
C ASP A 139 2.15 6.80 15.86
N ALA A 140 2.31 8.12 15.78
CA ALA A 140 3.34 8.74 14.94
C ALA A 140 4.76 8.65 15.52
N GLU A 141 4.91 8.68 16.86
CA GLU A 141 6.23 8.76 17.51
C GLU A 141 7.15 7.55 17.24
N PRO A 142 6.65 6.29 17.24
CA PRO A 142 7.49 5.15 16.96
C PRO A 142 7.88 4.95 15.50
N LEU A 143 7.28 5.69 14.56
CA LEU A 143 7.55 5.50 13.14
C LEU A 143 8.97 5.96 12.75
N PRO A 144 9.64 5.31 11.78
CA PRO A 144 11.00 5.64 11.37
C PRO A 144 11.09 6.97 10.61
N VAL A 145 9.94 7.48 10.13
CA VAL A 145 9.79 8.76 9.44
C VAL A 145 8.71 9.55 10.16
N THR A 146 8.98 10.80 10.48
CA THR A 146 7.95 11.68 11.01
C THR A 146 6.87 11.90 9.96
N PRO A 147 5.60 11.58 10.22
CA PRO A 147 4.54 11.78 9.25
C PRO A 147 4.40 13.25 8.84
N ASP A 148 4.30 13.50 7.53
CA ASP A 148 4.03 14.83 6.98
C ASP A 148 2.62 15.31 7.32
N ARG A 149 1.71 14.35 7.50
CA ARG A 149 0.32 14.61 7.86
C ARG A 149 -0.12 13.74 9.04
N LEU A 150 -0.57 14.37 10.10
CA LEU A 150 -1.23 13.70 11.22
C LEU A 150 -2.73 13.58 10.92
N LEU A 151 -3.25 12.37 11.11
CA LEU A 151 -4.65 12.02 10.87
C LEU A 151 -5.39 11.87 12.20
N ALA A 152 -6.69 12.21 12.18
CA ALA A 152 -7.62 12.05 13.29
C ALA A 152 -8.93 11.41 12.84
N ASP A 153 -9.76 10.99 13.79
CA ASP A 153 -11.09 10.45 13.49
C ASP A 153 -11.92 11.42 12.66
N ARG A 154 -12.57 10.90 11.62
CA ARG A 154 -13.40 11.63 10.66
C ARG A 154 -12.64 12.58 9.72
N ASP A 155 -11.33 12.56 9.74
CA ASP A 155 -10.59 13.19 8.66
C ASP A 155 -10.86 12.47 7.34
N THR A 156 -10.51 13.13 6.24
CA THR A 156 -10.54 12.52 4.91
C THR A 156 -9.16 12.59 4.27
N VAL A 157 -8.79 11.54 3.55
CA VAL A 157 -7.59 11.48 2.72
C VAL A 157 -8.03 11.43 1.25
N SER A 158 -7.58 12.40 0.46
CA SER A 158 -7.90 12.46 -0.98
C SER A 158 -6.67 12.11 -1.82
N VAL A 159 -6.85 11.20 -2.78
CA VAL A 159 -5.82 10.78 -3.74
C VAL A 159 -6.46 10.70 -5.13
N GLY A 160 -6.11 11.62 -6.01
CA GLY A 160 -6.84 11.82 -7.25
C GLY A 160 -8.30 12.14 -6.98
N GLU A 161 -9.21 11.37 -7.56
CA GLU A 161 -10.66 11.49 -7.31
C GLU A 161 -11.15 10.57 -6.18
N LEU A 162 -10.25 9.79 -5.57
CA LEU A 162 -10.60 8.93 -4.44
C LEU A 162 -10.61 9.73 -3.14
N THR A 163 -11.57 9.42 -2.28
CA THR A 163 -11.65 9.96 -0.92
C THR A 163 -11.81 8.82 0.07
N PHE A 164 -10.90 8.77 1.04
CA PHE A 164 -10.93 7.81 2.12
C PHE A 164 -11.36 8.50 3.40
N ASP A 165 -12.40 8.02 4.06
CA ASP A 165 -12.73 8.44 5.43
C ASP A 165 -11.76 7.76 6.40
N VAL A 166 -11.23 8.52 7.36
CA VAL A 166 -10.40 8.01 8.45
C VAL A 166 -11.29 7.63 9.63
N VAL A 167 -11.16 6.39 10.10
CA VAL A 167 -11.88 5.87 11.26
C VAL A 167 -10.87 5.47 12.33
N HIS A 168 -10.81 6.21 13.43
CA HIS A 168 -9.94 5.88 14.56
C HIS A 168 -10.55 4.75 15.40
N LEU A 169 -9.78 3.68 15.61
CA LEU A 169 -10.19 2.45 16.31
C LEU A 169 -9.20 2.18 17.45
N THR A 170 -9.57 2.54 18.66
CA THR A 170 -8.67 2.46 19.80
C THR A 170 -8.66 1.08 20.45
N GLY A 171 -7.48 0.52 20.71
CA GLY A 171 -7.33 -0.70 21.53
C GLY A 171 -6.23 -1.64 21.09
N HIS A 172 -6.08 -1.91 19.77
CA HIS A 172 -4.93 -2.64 19.26
C HIS A 172 -3.64 -1.82 19.48
N THR A 173 -3.68 -0.56 19.07
CA THR A 173 -2.76 0.50 19.47
C THR A 173 -3.54 1.75 19.87
N PRO A 174 -2.90 2.78 20.47
CA PRO A 174 -3.57 4.03 20.79
C PRO A 174 -4.11 4.77 19.55
N GLY A 175 -3.41 4.69 18.43
CA GLY A 175 -3.68 5.44 17.22
C GLY A 175 -4.06 4.60 15.99
N SER A 176 -4.51 3.35 16.17
CA SER A 176 -4.95 2.53 15.02
C SER A 176 -6.06 3.20 14.25
N ILE A 177 -5.93 3.23 12.92
CA ILE A 177 -6.96 3.74 12.00
C ILE A 177 -7.36 2.69 10.97
N ALA A 178 -8.63 2.77 10.57
CA ALA A 178 -9.08 2.18 9.32
C ALA A 178 -9.32 3.29 8.28
N LEU A 179 -9.14 2.95 7.01
CA LEU A 179 -9.47 3.80 5.87
C LEU A 179 -10.68 3.23 5.15
N ALA A 180 -11.73 4.02 4.95
CA ALA A 180 -12.93 3.62 4.24
C ALA A 180 -13.01 4.30 2.88
N LEU A 181 -12.99 3.51 1.79
CA LEU A 181 -13.18 3.95 0.42
C LEU A 181 -14.54 3.44 -0.08
N THR A 182 -15.41 4.34 -0.54
CA THR A 182 -16.65 3.96 -1.23
C THR A 182 -16.42 4.00 -2.74
N ASP A 183 -16.93 2.99 -3.45
CA ASP A 183 -16.92 2.93 -4.92
C ASP A 183 -17.44 4.21 -5.54
N ALA A 184 -16.94 4.58 -6.72
CA ALA A 184 -17.36 5.79 -7.41
C ALA A 184 -18.87 5.83 -7.75
N ASP A 185 -19.52 4.67 -7.83
CA ASP A 185 -20.98 4.54 -8.03
C ASP A 185 -21.76 4.48 -6.70
N GLY A 186 -21.07 4.51 -5.55
CA GLY A 186 -21.66 4.43 -4.22
C GLY A 186 -22.19 3.05 -3.81
N ALA A 187 -21.90 2.00 -4.59
CA ALA A 187 -22.51 0.69 -4.39
C ALA A 187 -21.88 -0.12 -3.27
N ARG A 188 -20.59 0.07 -2.98
CA ARG A 188 -19.87 -0.74 -1.98
C ARG A 188 -18.79 0.07 -1.27
N THR A 189 -18.55 -0.26 0.00
CA THR A 189 -17.44 0.30 0.77
C THR A 189 -16.33 -0.75 0.97
N HIS A 190 -15.09 -0.28 0.97
CA HIS A 190 -13.85 -1.02 1.16
C HIS A 190 -13.13 -0.48 2.39
N LEU A 191 -12.97 -1.31 3.44
CA LEU A 191 -12.34 -0.94 4.70
C LEU A 191 -10.95 -1.56 4.79
N PHE A 192 -9.91 -0.74 4.82
CA PHE A 192 -8.54 -1.14 5.12
C PHE A 192 -8.34 -0.98 6.62
N THR A 193 -8.42 -2.08 7.37
CA THR A 193 -8.59 -2.03 8.82
C THR A 193 -7.30 -2.12 9.62
N GLY A 194 -6.15 -2.29 8.94
CA GLY A 194 -4.93 -2.65 9.65
C GLY A 194 -5.22 -3.83 10.58
N ASP A 195 -4.73 -3.77 11.78
CA ASP A 195 -4.89 -4.84 12.77
C ASP A 195 -6.08 -4.64 13.72
N SER A 196 -7.07 -3.84 13.31
CA SER A 196 -8.25 -3.62 14.16
C SER A 196 -9.35 -4.66 13.98
N LEU A 197 -9.52 -5.20 12.75
CA LEU A 197 -10.56 -6.19 12.43
C LEU A 197 -10.04 -7.21 11.43
N PHE A 198 -10.25 -8.49 11.75
CA PHE A 198 -9.87 -9.66 10.97
C PHE A 198 -11.04 -10.62 10.77
N PRO A 199 -10.93 -11.59 9.86
CA PRO A 199 -11.80 -12.77 9.89
C PRO A 199 -11.76 -13.45 11.27
N GLY A 200 -12.91 -13.53 11.93
CA GLY A 200 -13.05 -14.22 13.21
C GLY A 200 -12.75 -13.39 14.46
N GLY A 201 -12.46 -12.09 14.35
CA GLY A 201 -12.29 -11.25 15.54
C GLY A 201 -11.59 -9.92 15.33
N VAL A 202 -11.50 -9.18 16.41
CA VAL A 202 -10.65 -7.97 16.49
C VAL A 202 -9.20 -8.34 16.75
N GLY A 203 -8.29 -7.41 16.46
CA GLY A 203 -6.87 -7.57 16.68
C GLY A 203 -6.50 -7.78 18.14
N LYS A 204 -5.30 -8.34 18.35
CA LYS A 204 -4.75 -8.55 19.69
C LYS A 204 -4.61 -7.22 20.41
N THR A 205 -4.93 -7.19 21.71
CA THR A 205 -4.81 -6.01 22.56
C THR A 205 -3.89 -6.27 23.75
N GLY A 206 -3.47 -5.21 24.43
CA GLY A 206 -2.58 -5.28 25.57
C GLY A 206 -3.28 -5.63 26.89
N SER A 207 -4.61 -5.45 26.97
CA SER A 207 -5.40 -5.66 28.18
C SER A 207 -6.85 -5.99 27.85
N PRO A 208 -7.63 -6.55 28.82
CA PRO A 208 -9.06 -6.75 28.66
C PRO A 208 -9.84 -5.44 28.43
N GLU A 209 -9.38 -4.34 29.00
CA GLU A 209 -9.96 -3.01 28.82
C GLU A 209 -9.79 -2.51 27.40
N ASP A 210 -8.59 -2.71 26.83
CA ASP A 210 -8.29 -2.35 25.43
C ASP A 210 -9.05 -3.24 24.45
N PHE A 211 -9.22 -4.53 24.77
CA PHE A 211 -10.09 -5.43 23.99
C PHE A 211 -11.52 -4.92 23.94
N THR A 212 -12.08 -4.58 25.11
CA THR A 212 -13.45 -4.06 25.21
C THR A 212 -13.60 -2.77 24.39
N ARG A 213 -12.63 -1.86 24.51
CA ARG A 213 -12.61 -0.59 23.77
C ARG A 213 -12.56 -0.80 22.27
N LEU A 214 -11.65 -1.69 21.80
CA LEU A 214 -11.53 -1.99 20.38
C LEU A 214 -12.81 -2.63 19.82
N LEU A 215 -13.40 -3.58 20.55
CA LEU A 215 -14.64 -4.22 20.13
C LEU A 215 -15.81 -3.24 20.09
N ASP A 216 -15.89 -2.31 21.05
CA ASP A 216 -16.92 -1.26 21.08
C ASP A 216 -16.73 -0.28 19.91
N ASP A 217 -15.49 0.16 19.65
CA ASP A 217 -15.17 1.04 18.52
C ASP A 217 -15.46 0.38 17.18
N VAL A 218 -15.02 -0.86 16.98
CA VAL A 218 -15.29 -1.63 15.75
C VAL A 218 -16.79 -1.83 15.55
N THR A 219 -17.55 -2.15 16.62
CA THR A 219 -19.00 -2.28 16.55
C THR A 219 -19.64 -0.97 16.13
N ALA A 220 -19.41 0.11 16.87
CA ALA A 220 -20.10 1.39 16.66
C ALA A 220 -19.66 2.13 15.39
N LYS A 221 -18.38 2.03 15.02
CA LYS A 221 -17.79 2.82 13.93
C LYS A 221 -17.72 2.06 12.59
N LEU A 222 -17.72 0.72 12.61
CA LEU A 222 -17.71 -0.09 11.40
C LEU A 222 -19.04 -0.83 11.22
N PHE A 223 -19.41 -1.72 12.14
CA PHE A 223 -20.59 -2.57 11.96
C PHE A 223 -21.93 -1.80 11.98
N ASP A 224 -22.07 -0.79 12.82
CA ASP A 224 -23.29 0.03 12.88
C ASP A 224 -23.37 1.08 11.77
N ARG A 225 -22.23 1.36 11.08
CA ARG A 225 -22.13 2.43 10.08
C ARG A 225 -22.19 1.90 8.65
N TYR A 226 -21.66 0.71 8.39
CA TYR A 226 -21.54 0.15 7.06
C TYR A 226 -22.35 -1.13 6.93
N ASP A 227 -22.75 -1.45 5.70
CA ASP A 227 -23.59 -2.61 5.39
C ASP A 227 -22.79 -3.92 5.32
N ASP A 228 -23.51 -5.03 5.15
CA ASP A 228 -22.96 -6.39 5.12
C ASP A 228 -22.09 -6.68 3.89
N GLU A 229 -22.28 -5.94 2.78
CA GLU A 229 -21.51 -6.10 1.55
C GLU A 229 -20.13 -5.41 1.62
N THR A 230 -19.90 -4.64 2.69
CA THR A 230 -18.63 -3.93 2.91
C THR A 230 -17.48 -4.93 3.04
N VAL A 231 -16.46 -4.74 2.20
CA VAL A 231 -15.26 -5.61 2.17
C VAL A 231 -14.25 -5.13 3.19
N VAL A 232 -13.68 -6.05 3.96
CA VAL A 232 -12.63 -5.79 4.96
C VAL A 232 -11.30 -6.32 4.46
N TYR A 233 -10.30 -5.44 4.42
CA TYR A 233 -8.91 -5.68 4.04
C TYR A 233 -8.02 -5.53 5.28
N PRO A 234 -7.70 -6.63 5.98
CA PRO A 234 -6.93 -6.58 7.23
C PRO A 234 -5.44 -6.40 7.00
N GLY A 235 -4.71 -6.07 8.06
CA GLY A 235 -3.25 -5.95 8.05
C GLY A 235 -2.50 -7.27 7.82
N HIS A 236 -3.16 -8.42 8.05
CA HIS A 236 -2.61 -9.76 7.81
C HIS A 236 -3.66 -10.71 7.24
N GLY A 237 -3.21 -11.71 6.49
CA GLY A 237 -4.03 -12.83 6.06
C GLY A 237 -5.12 -12.45 5.05
N LYS A 238 -6.23 -13.20 5.05
CA LYS A 238 -7.28 -13.09 4.04
C LYS A 238 -8.30 -12.01 4.34
N ASP A 239 -8.97 -11.55 3.28
CA ASP A 239 -10.10 -10.63 3.37
C ASP A 239 -11.34 -11.28 3.98
N THR A 240 -12.28 -10.42 4.41
CA THR A 240 -13.64 -10.82 4.84
C THR A 240 -14.65 -9.74 4.44
N THR A 241 -15.89 -9.85 4.93
CA THR A 241 -16.93 -8.82 4.83
C THR A 241 -17.54 -8.56 6.18
N LEU A 242 -18.13 -7.38 6.39
CA LEU A 242 -18.85 -7.11 7.63
C LEU A 242 -20.03 -8.08 7.83
N GLY A 243 -20.69 -8.49 6.74
CA GLY A 243 -21.78 -9.47 6.82
C GLY A 243 -21.35 -10.85 7.28
N ALA A 244 -20.13 -11.29 6.93
CA ALA A 244 -19.58 -12.56 7.41
C ALA A 244 -19.26 -12.52 8.90
N GLU A 245 -18.82 -11.36 9.41
CA GLU A 245 -18.34 -11.22 10.78
C GLU A 245 -19.41 -10.73 11.77
N ARG A 246 -20.39 -9.96 11.32
CA ARG A 246 -21.47 -9.38 12.16
C ARG A 246 -22.19 -10.39 13.06
N PRO A 247 -22.52 -11.62 12.61
CA PRO A 247 -23.18 -12.61 13.46
C PRO A 247 -22.36 -13.08 14.65
N HIS A 248 -21.04 -12.81 14.66
CA HIS A 248 -20.09 -13.27 15.68
C HIS A 248 -19.76 -12.25 16.77
N LEU A 249 -20.26 -11.02 16.68
CA LEU A 249 -19.94 -9.93 17.64
C LEU A 249 -20.24 -10.32 19.10
N ASP A 250 -21.39 -10.95 19.36
CA ASP A 250 -21.75 -11.39 20.71
C ASP A 250 -20.84 -12.53 21.19
N GLU A 251 -20.44 -13.43 20.31
CA GLU A 251 -19.49 -14.50 20.60
C GLU A 251 -18.13 -13.92 20.96
N TRP A 252 -17.62 -12.94 20.18
CA TRP A 252 -16.34 -12.29 20.47
C TRP A 252 -16.37 -11.60 21.83
N ARG A 253 -17.46 -10.88 22.13
CA ARG A 253 -17.64 -10.22 23.43
C ARG A 253 -17.69 -11.22 24.59
N ALA A 254 -18.39 -12.35 24.42
CA ALA A 254 -18.48 -13.40 25.44
C ALA A 254 -17.17 -14.16 25.63
N ARG A 255 -16.41 -14.38 24.54
CA ARG A 255 -15.08 -15.02 24.60
C ARG A 255 -14.08 -14.15 25.37
N GLY A 256 -14.18 -12.83 25.22
CA GLY A 256 -13.28 -11.88 25.84
C GLY A 256 -11.88 -11.88 25.22
N TRP A 257 -10.97 -11.27 25.95
CA TRP A 257 -9.58 -11.04 25.57
C TRP A 257 -8.72 -12.32 25.66
#